data_53c02b530e6e2fb8d5ed3e5b35268e55
#
_entry.id   53c02b530e6e2fb8d5ed3e5b35268e55
#
_cell.length_a   1.000
_cell.length_b   1.000
_cell.length_c   1.000
_cell.angle_alpha   90.00
_cell.angle_beta   90.00
_cell.angle_gamma   90.00
#
_symmetry.space_group_name_H-M   'P 1'
#
loop_
_entity.id
_entity.type
_entity.pdbx_description
1 polymer ?
#
loop_
_entity_poly.entity_id
_entity_poly.type
_entity_poly.pdbx_seq_one_letter_code
_entity_poly.pdbx_strand_id
1 'polypeptide(L)'
;MADFNPIRFWKRLLALPNDDLGKTLIFAFLVTFVASVIVSVAAVTLTPFYQQNLDRERQARMEEMVASLSVMSDILSELKIDDFDVRIVDLTSGTFAKDIDPTSYNQREAARDPNQSLSLPRESDIAGIRQRANFAPVYILRRDQALEMIVFPVRGVGYQSMLYAFLAIEADANTIAGLSFYEQGETPGVGARITEPDWQALWPGKTLADENGDIQISVVRGRAQGLYEVDGISGATRTGNGVSNMLHFWLGDFGFGPFLKRIQAGEIRL
;
A
#
# COMPACT_ATOMS: atom_id res chain seq x y z
N MET A 1 58.76 -26.30 -13.43
CA MET A 1 57.68 -25.35 -13.26
C MET A 1 57.92 -24.22 -14.26
N ALA A 2 57.04 -24.04 -15.26
CA ALA A 2 57.23 -22.97 -16.23
C ALA A 2 56.88 -21.63 -15.55
N ASP A 3 57.85 -20.72 -15.49
CA ASP A 3 57.61 -19.38 -14.94
C ASP A 3 56.55 -18.66 -15.79
N PHE A 4 55.32 -18.58 -15.26
CA PHE A 4 54.22 -17.81 -15.84
C PHE A 4 54.54 -16.31 -15.71
N ASN A 5 55.04 -15.71 -16.80
CA ASN A 5 55.25 -14.27 -16.84
C ASN A 5 54.02 -13.58 -17.48
N PRO A 6 53.19 -12.89 -16.66
CA PRO A 6 51.97 -12.29 -17.12
C PRO A 6 52.17 -11.21 -18.19
N ILE A 7 53.32 -10.50 -18.16
CA ILE A 7 53.61 -9.46 -19.16
C ILE A 7 53.89 -10.07 -20.54
N ARG A 8 54.59 -11.22 -20.58
CA ARG A 8 54.82 -11.95 -21.85
C ARG A 8 53.52 -12.54 -22.40
N PHE A 9 52.64 -13.01 -21.54
CA PHE A 9 51.33 -13.51 -21.95
C PHE A 9 50.51 -12.40 -22.63
N TRP A 10 50.40 -11.24 -22.01
CA TRP A 10 49.69 -10.07 -22.53
C TRP A 10 50.28 -9.58 -23.88
N LYS A 11 51.59 -9.48 -24.00
CA LYS A 11 52.22 -9.08 -25.26
C LYS A 11 51.92 -10.07 -26.40
N ARG A 12 51.88 -11.37 -26.10
CA ARG A 12 51.51 -12.40 -27.11
C ARG A 12 50.04 -12.30 -27.50
N LEU A 13 49.13 -12.12 -26.53
CA LEU A 13 47.69 -11.96 -26.75
C LEU A 13 47.38 -10.73 -27.62
N LEU A 14 48.03 -9.59 -27.31
CA LEU A 14 47.87 -8.36 -28.10
C LEU A 14 48.38 -8.48 -29.53
N ALA A 15 49.40 -9.30 -29.77
CA ALA A 15 50.00 -9.52 -31.07
C ALA A 15 49.21 -10.45 -31.99
N LEU A 16 48.19 -11.15 -31.47
CA LEU A 16 47.28 -11.98 -32.26
C LEU A 16 46.42 -11.12 -33.19
N PRO A 17 46.04 -11.64 -34.38
CA PRO A 17 45.09 -10.98 -35.27
C PRO A 17 43.76 -10.66 -34.55
N ASN A 18 43.05 -9.63 -35.02
CA ASN A 18 41.74 -9.27 -34.40
C ASN A 18 40.62 -10.28 -34.64
N ASP A 19 40.81 -11.13 -35.66
CA ASP A 19 39.84 -12.20 -36.01
C ASP A 19 40.11 -13.51 -35.23
N ASP A 20 41.11 -13.55 -34.34
CA ASP A 20 41.37 -14.71 -33.51
C ASP A 20 40.29 -14.92 -32.45
N LEU A 21 39.62 -16.08 -32.50
CA LEU A 21 38.55 -16.43 -31.55
C LEU A 21 39.01 -16.45 -30.10
N GLY A 22 40.26 -16.91 -29.83
CA GLY A 22 40.81 -16.94 -28.47
C GLY A 22 41.01 -15.53 -27.90
N LYS A 23 41.53 -14.60 -28.72
CA LYS A 23 41.68 -13.20 -28.36
C LYS A 23 40.32 -12.57 -28.03
N THR A 24 39.34 -12.77 -28.90
CA THR A 24 37.96 -12.25 -28.74
C THR A 24 37.30 -12.74 -27.44
N LEU A 25 37.39 -14.06 -27.16
CA LEU A 25 36.83 -14.65 -25.94
C LEU A 25 37.51 -14.13 -24.68
N ILE A 26 38.86 -14.00 -24.69
CA ILE A 26 39.59 -13.45 -23.50
C ILE A 26 39.22 -12.01 -23.27
N PHE A 27 39.12 -11.18 -24.30
CA PHE A 27 38.70 -9.77 -24.13
C PHE A 27 37.27 -9.65 -23.69
N ALA A 28 36.34 -10.44 -24.27
CA ALA A 28 34.94 -10.46 -23.83
C ALA A 28 34.83 -10.87 -22.35
N PHE A 29 35.55 -11.92 -21.94
CA PHE A 29 35.58 -12.34 -20.53
C PHE A 29 36.15 -11.25 -19.62
N LEU A 30 37.23 -10.60 -20.02
CA LEU A 30 37.87 -9.57 -19.22
C LEU A 30 36.95 -8.33 -19.04
N VAL A 31 36.32 -7.89 -20.12
CA VAL A 31 35.36 -6.76 -20.05
C VAL A 31 34.19 -7.10 -19.15
N THR A 32 33.59 -8.28 -19.30
CA THR A 32 32.46 -8.71 -18.46
C THR A 32 32.88 -8.89 -17.00
N PHE A 33 34.07 -9.42 -16.76
CA PHE A 33 34.62 -9.59 -15.40
C PHE A 33 34.84 -8.24 -14.72
N VAL A 34 35.48 -7.28 -15.41
CA VAL A 34 35.69 -5.93 -14.87
C VAL A 34 34.37 -5.22 -14.61
N ALA A 35 33.42 -5.31 -15.56
CA ALA A 35 32.09 -4.75 -15.38
C ALA A 35 31.36 -5.39 -14.17
N SER A 36 31.43 -6.71 -14.02
CA SER A 36 30.83 -7.42 -12.87
C SER A 36 31.44 -7.01 -11.55
N VAL A 37 32.76 -6.82 -11.49
CA VAL A 37 33.46 -6.34 -10.28
C VAL A 37 33.00 -4.92 -9.92
N ILE A 38 32.93 -4.02 -10.91
CA ILE A 38 32.48 -2.64 -10.70
C ILE A 38 31.05 -2.61 -10.15
N VAL A 39 30.13 -3.38 -10.76
CA VAL A 39 28.74 -3.47 -10.31
C VAL A 39 28.66 -4.07 -8.91
N SER A 40 29.41 -5.13 -8.63
CA SER A 40 29.43 -5.77 -7.30
C SER A 40 29.96 -4.83 -6.22
N VAL A 41 31.04 -4.12 -6.49
CA VAL A 41 31.60 -3.13 -5.56
C VAL A 41 30.61 -1.99 -5.34
N ALA A 42 30.00 -1.48 -6.39
CA ALA A 42 28.97 -0.44 -6.28
C ALA A 42 27.77 -0.93 -5.47
N ALA A 43 27.28 -2.15 -5.72
CA ALA A 43 26.17 -2.73 -4.97
C ALA A 43 26.49 -2.85 -3.48
N VAL A 44 27.65 -3.42 -3.14
CA VAL A 44 28.04 -3.62 -1.73
C VAL A 44 28.27 -2.29 -1.01
N THR A 45 28.89 -1.31 -1.66
CA THR A 45 29.17 0.00 -1.05
C THR A 45 27.95 0.88 -0.93
N LEU A 46 26.97 0.78 -1.86
CA LEU A 46 25.74 1.57 -1.83
C LEU A 46 24.64 0.96 -0.93
N THR A 47 24.66 -0.35 -0.70
CA THR A 47 23.66 -1.03 0.13
C THR A 47 23.49 -0.39 1.52
N PRO A 48 24.55 -0.07 2.32
CA PRO A 48 24.38 0.54 3.63
C PRO A 48 23.78 1.96 3.55
N PHE A 49 24.12 2.73 2.51
CA PHE A 49 23.51 4.05 2.30
C PHE A 49 22.03 3.95 1.91
N TYR A 50 21.69 2.95 1.09
CA TYR A 50 20.31 2.66 0.73
C TYR A 50 19.50 2.24 1.96
N GLN A 51 20.04 1.36 2.80
CA GLN A 51 19.38 0.94 4.04
C GLN A 51 19.22 2.08 5.04
N GLN A 52 20.24 2.92 5.22
CA GLN A 52 20.14 4.12 6.07
C GLN A 52 19.06 5.10 5.57
N ASN A 53 18.96 5.28 4.27
CA ASN A 53 17.90 6.13 3.71
C ASN A 53 16.51 5.51 3.90
N LEU A 54 16.36 4.19 3.73
CA LEU A 54 15.11 3.49 4.03
C LEU A 54 14.73 3.59 5.51
N ASP A 55 15.72 3.48 6.41
CA ASP A 55 15.45 3.60 7.85
C ASP A 55 15.10 5.04 8.24
N ARG A 56 15.74 6.05 7.64
CA ARG A 56 15.35 7.45 7.79
C ARG A 56 13.97 7.73 7.24
N GLU A 57 13.62 7.18 6.08
CA GLU A 57 12.27 7.29 5.53
C GLU A 57 11.22 6.56 6.39
N ARG A 58 11.57 5.43 7.02
CA ARG A 58 10.70 4.74 7.97
C ARG A 58 10.53 5.53 9.26
N GLN A 59 11.60 6.13 9.78
CA GLN A 59 11.54 7.01 10.94
C GLN A 59 10.72 8.26 10.65
N ALA A 60 10.96 8.94 9.52
CA ALA A 60 10.18 10.09 9.11
C ALA A 60 8.70 9.74 8.92
N ARG A 61 8.39 8.58 8.34
CA ARG A 61 7.01 8.09 8.22
C ARG A 61 6.39 7.70 9.56
N MET A 62 7.16 7.18 10.52
CA MET A 62 6.67 6.95 11.88
C MET A 62 6.42 8.27 12.61
N GLU A 63 7.30 9.25 12.45
CA GLU A 63 7.12 10.60 12.98
C GLU A 63 5.92 11.30 12.33
N GLU A 64 5.72 11.16 11.03
CA GLU A 64 4.56 11.66 10.30
C GLU A 64 3.27 10.92 10.68
N MET A 65 3.35 9.61 10.95
CA MET A 65 2.23 8.81 11.44
C MET A 65 1.88 9.17 12.90
N VAL A 66 2.87 9.40 13.75
CA VAL A 66 2.68 9.94 15.12
C VAL A 66 2.18 11.37 15.05
N ALA A 67 2.67 12.19 14.11
CA ALA A 67 2.17 13.54 13.87
C ALA A 67 0.75 13.52 13.26
N SER A 68 0.42 12.59 12.37
CA SER A 68 -0.95 12.43 11.86
C SER A 68 -1.90 11.88 12.92
N LEU A 69 -1.41 11.06 13.85
CA LEU A 69 -2.14 10.66 15.04
C LEU A 69 -2.28 11.84 16.04
N SER A 70 -1.29 12.73 16.12
CA SER A 70 -1.40 13.95 16.92
C SER A 70 -2.30 14.99 16.24
N VAL A 71 -2.24 15.14 14.92
CA VAL A 71 -3.21 15.93 14.15
C VAL A 71 -4.59 15.29 14.18
N MET A 72 -4.69 13.97 14.15
CA MET A 72 -5.94 13.26 14.42
C MET A 72 -6.41 13.49 15.86
N SER A 73 -5.51 13.48 16.84
CA SER A 73 -5.80 13.80 18.25
C SER A 73 -6.23 15.28 18.43
N ASP A 74 -5.64 16.21 17.69
CA ASP A 74 -6.02 17.61 17.69
C ASP A 74 -7.36 17.81 16.97
N ILE A 75 -7.58 17.15 15.83
CA ILE A 75 -8.87 17.09 15.14
C ILE A 75 -9.92 16.39 16.00
N LEU A 76 -9.59 15.30 16.68
CA LEU A 76 -10.46 14.62 17.64
C LEU A 76 -10.82 15.54 18.80
N SER A 77 -9.88 16.36 19.30
CA SER A 77 -10.11 17.33 20.37
C SER A 77 -10.92 18.55 19.89
N GLU A 78 -10.65 19.08 18.69
CA GLU A 78 -11.42 20.16 18.06
C GLU A 78 -12.84 19.72 17.68
N LEU A 79 -13.00 18.48 17.21
CA LEU A 79 -14.29 17.87 16.86
C LEU A 79 -15.06 17.36 18.07
N LYS A 80 -14.50 17.47 19.31
CA LYS A 80 -15.10 16.92 20.54
C LYS A 80 -15.51 15.45 20.37
N ILE A 81 -14.61 14.63 19.83
CA ILE A 81 -14.81 13.19 19.76
C ILE A 81 -14.50 12.63 21.14
N ASP A 82 -15.54 12.20 21.85
CA ASP A 82 -15.45 11.80 23.25
C ASP A 82 -15.10 10.33 23.43
N ASP A 83 -15.27 9.51 22.39
CA ASP A 83 -15.11 8.06 22.48
C ASP A 83 -14.49 7.47 21.20
N PHE A 84 -13.43 6.73 21.41
CA PHE A 84 -12.70 5.99 20.37
C PHE A 84 -12.67 4.50 20.74
N ASP A 85 -13.39 3.69 19.98
CA ASP A 85 -13.52 2.26 20.21
C ASP A 85 -12.89 1.46 19.06
N VAL A 86 -12.12 0.42 19.39
CA VAL A 86 -11.55 -0.49 18.41
C VAL A 86 -12.23 -1.84 18.54
N ARG A 87 -12.82 -2.33 17.46
CA ARG A 87 -13.46 -3.65 17.43
C ARG A 87 -12.91 -4.47 16.27
N ILE A 88 -12.98 -5.78 16.45
CA ILE A 88 -12.60 -6.74 15.40
C ILE A 88 -13.87 -7.20 14.68
N VAL A 89 -13.84 -7.14 13.36
CA VAL A 89 -14.91 -7.61 12.47
C VAL A 89 -14.49 -8.91 11.81
N ASP A 90 -15.35 -9.90 11.84
CA ASP A 90 -15.28 -11.05 10.95
C ASP A 90 -15.73 -10.62 9.54
N LEU A 91 -14.79 -10.62 8.61
CA LEU A 91 -15.01 -10.12 7.24
C LEU A 91 -15.92 -11.05 6.41
N THR A 92 -16.18 -12.27 6.86
CA THR A 92 -17.07 -13.21 6.17
C THR A 92 -18.53 -13.01 6.59
N SER A 93 -18.76 -12.88 7.90
CA SER A 93 -20.12 -12.70 8.42
C SER A 93 -20.54 -11.24 8.50
N GLY A 94 -19.59 -10.31 8.51
CA GLY A 94 -19.83 -8.89 8.75
C GLY A 94 -20.27 -8.58 10.19
N THR A 95 -19.89 -9.41 11.17
CA THR A 95 -20.24 -9.22 12.58
C THR A 95 -19.01 -8.98 13.43
N PHE A 96 -19.20 -8.44 14.63
CA PHE A 96 -18.09 -8.29 15.58
C PHE A 96 -17.64 -9.63 16.15
N ALA A 97 -16.32 -9.88 16.09
CA ALA A 97 -15.68 -11.00 16.78
C ALA A 97 -15.44 -10.61 18.26
N LYS A 98 -16.14 -11.28 19.17
CA LYS A 98 -16.08 -10.97 20.62
C LYS A 98 -14.89 -11.62 21.32
N ASP A 99 -14.33 -12.67 20.72
CA ASP A 99 -13.30 -13.51 21.31
C ASP A 99 -11.87 -13.07 20.93
N ILE A 100 -11.72 -12.01 20.17
CA ILE A 100 -10.43 -11.48 19.72
C ILE A 100 -10.19 -10.13 20.39
N ASP A 101 -9.08 -10.05 21.13
CA ASP A 101 -8.65 -8.79 21.75
C ASP A 101 -8.07 -7.83 20.68
N PRO A 102 -8.71 -6.65 20.47
CA PRO A 102 -8.24 -5.70 19.47
C PRO A 102 -6.84 -5.16 19.74
N THR A 103 -6.40 -5.13 21.01
CA THR A 103 -5.09 -4.56 21.38
C THR A 103 -3.92 -5.45 20.99
N SER A 104 -4.15 -6.76 20.89
CA SER A 104 -3.15 -7.76 20.53
C SER A 104 -3.27 -8.27 19.09
N TYR A 105 -4.36 -7.94 18.40
CA TYR A 105 -4.61 -8.46 17.05
C TYR A 105 -3.82 -7.71 15.98
N ASN A 106 -3.05 -8.46 15.18
CA ASN A 106 -2.30 -7.92 14.05
C ASN A 106 -2.83 -8.50 12.72
N GLN A 107 -3.59 -7.70 11.98
CA GLN A 107 -4.18 -8.08 10.70
C GLN A 107 -3.13 -8.49 9.65
N ARG A 108 -1.94 -7.89 9.65
CA ARG A 108 -0.88 -8.20 8.67
C ARG A 108 -0.25 -9.56 8.93
N GLU A 109 -0.07 -9.92 10.20
CA GLU A 109 0.42 -11.24 10.61
C GLU A 109 -0.63 -12.31 10.36
N ALA A 110 -1.87 -12.06 10.76
CA ALA A 110 -3.00 -12.94 10.49
C ALA A 110 -3.20 -13.23 8.99
N ALA A 111 -2.97 -12.22 8.13
CA ALA A 111 -3.05 -12.41 6.67
C ALA A 111 -1.95 -13.30 6.10
N ARG A 112 -0.85 -13.54 6.82
CA ARG A 112 0.25 -14.43 6.41
C ARG A 112 0.08 -15.84 6.95
N ASP A 113 -0.72 -16.03 7.98
CA ASP A 113 -1.02 -17.34 8.58
C ASP A 113 -2.15 -18.02 7.78
N PRO A 114 -1.91 -19.19 7.17
CA PRO A 114 -2.94 -19.93 6.44
C PRO A 114 -4.17 -20.31 7.29
N ASN A 115 -4.02 -20.41 8.61
CA ASN A 115 -5.12 -20.74 9.51
C ASN A 115 -6.00 -19.53 9.87
N GLN A 116 -5.47 -18.31 9.66
CA GLN A 116 -6.13 -17.05 10.01
C GLN A 116 -6.47 -16.21 8.79
N SER A 117 -6.23 -16.73 7.60
CA SER A 117 -6.43 -16.02 6.33
C SER A 117 -7.21 -16.84 5.30
N LEU A 118 -7.82 -16.13 4.39
CA LEU A 118 -8.46 -16.67 3.20
C LEU A 118 -7.57 -16.42 1.99
N SER A 119 -7.21 -17.48 1.26
CA SER A 119 -6.58 -17.35 -0.06
C SER A 119 -7.62 -16.91 -1.06
N LEU A 120 -7.36 -15.80 -1.75
CA LEU A 120 -8.30 -15.20 -2.68
C LEU A 120 -8.19 -15.83 -4.07
N PRO A 121 -9.33 -16.19 -4.70
CA PRO A 121 -9.35 -16.55 -6.11
C PRO A 121 -8.82 -15.40 -6.96
N ARG A 122 -8.09 -15.70 -8.02
CA ARG A 122 -7.45 -14.71 -8.89
C ARG A 122 -8.44 -13.69 -9.48
N GLU A 123 -9.65 -14.14 -9.76
CA GLU A 123 -10.72 -13.34 -10.36
C GLU A 123 -11.34 -12.35 -9.34
N SER A 124 -11.30 -12.69 -8.06
CA SER A 124 -11.83 -11.87 -6.98
C SER A 124 -10.77 -10.97 -6.34
N ASP A 125 -9.48 -11.26 -6.55
CA ASP A 125 -8.36 -10.50 -5.97
C ASP A 125 -8.00 -9.28 -6.82
N ILE A 126 -8.95 -8.39 -7.02
CA ILE A 126 -8.72 -7.15 -7.78
C ILE A 126 -7.74 -6.20 -7.08
N ALA A 127 -7.60 -6.30 -5.76
CA ALA A 127 -6.62 -5.53 -4.99
C ALA A 127 -5.19 -6.11 -5.06
N GLY A 128 -5.00 -7.32 -5.60
CA GLY A 128 -3.70 -7.98 -5.75
C GLY A 128 -3.04 -8.41 -4.44
N ILE A 129 -3.81 -8.61 -3.37
CA ILE A 129 -3.29 -8.90 -2.02
C ILE A 129 -3.06 -10.40 -1.76
N ARG A 130 -3.56 -11.28 -2.62
CA ARG A 130 -3.46 -12.74 -2.63
C ARG A 130 -4.12 -13.43 -1.43
N GLN A 131 -3.93 -12.91 -0.24
CA GLN A 131 -4.47 -13.44 1.01
C GLN A 131 -5.06 -12.31 1.83
N ARG A 132 -6.21 -12.55 2.42
CA ARG A 132 -6.93 -11.62 3.29
C ARG A 132 -7.08 -12.28 4.66
N ALA A 133 -6.75 -11.58 5.75
CA ALA A 133 -7.05 -12.06 7.10
C ALA A 133 -8.57 -12.30 7.25
N ASN A 134 -8.97 -13.29 8.04
CA ASN A 134 -10.38 -13.58 8.28
C ASN A 134 -11.06 -12.46 9.07
N PHE A 135 -10.29 -11.76 9.90
CA PHE A 135 -10.73 -10.67 10.75
C PHE A 135 -9.98 -9.38 10.43
N ALA A 136 -10.60 -8.24 10.73
CA ALA A 136 -9.97 -6.94 10.58
C ALA A 136 -10.41 -5.98 11.69
N PRO A 137 -9.52 -5.09 12.17
CA PRO A 137 -9.91 -4.04 13.08
C PRO A 137 -10.76 -3.00 12.34
N VAL A 138 -11.71 -2.42 13.06
CA VAL A 138 -12.43 -1.22 12.68
C VAL A 138 -12.36 -0.25 13.84
N TYR A 139 -12.20 1.04 13.50
CA TYR A 139 -12.08 2.11 14.47
C TYR A 139 -13.37 2.92 14.43
N ILE A 140 -14.06 2.99 15.56
CA ILE A 140 -15.37 3.63 15.69
C ILE A 140 -15.18 4.92 16.46
N LEU A 141 -15.47 6.04 15.85
CA LEU A 141 -15.33 7.36 16.43
C LEU A 141 -16.71 7.94 16.72
N ARG A 142 -16.93 8.38 17.96
CA ARG A 142 -18.20 8.96 18.40
C ARG A 142 -17.99 10.37 18.93
N ARG A 143 -19.00 11.20 18.73
CA ARG A 143 -19.13 12.52 19.31
C ARG A 143 -20.46 12.59 20.05
N ASP A 144 -20.45 13.03 21.31
CA ASP A 144 -21.66 13.09 22.14
C ASP A 144 -22.43 11.76 22.13
N GLN A 145 -21.72 10.62 22.16
CA GLN A 145 -22.22 9.24 22.02
C GLN A 145 -22.88 8.91 20.67
N ALA A 146 -22.95 9.83 19.74
CA ALA A 146 -23.41 9.56 18.37
C ALA A 146 -22.23 9.11 17.49
N LEU A 147 -22.51 8.16 16.58
CA LEU A 147 -21.52 7.74 15.59
C LEU A 147 -21.17 8.92 14.69
N GLU A 148 -19.89 9.27 14.63
CA GLU A 148 -19.38 10.30 13.74
C GLU A 148 -18.79 9.68 12.48
N MET A 149 -17.87 8.74 12.64
CA MET A 149 -17.24 8.04 11.53
C MET A 149 -16.72 6.65 11.91
N ILE A 150 -16.49 5.83 10.89
CA ILE A 150 -15.86 4.52 11.01
C ILE A 150 -14.62 4.53 10.13
N VAL A 151 -13.47 4.07 10.68
CA VAL A 151 -12.22 4.00 9.92
C VAL A 151 -11.81 2.56 9.69
N PHE A 152 -11.49 2.25 8.45
CA PHE A 152 -11.13 0.92 7.98
C PHE A 152 -9.68 0.89 7.48
N PRO A 153 -8.82 -0.02 7.96
CA PRO A 153 -7.52 -0.25 7.36
C PRO A 153 -7.70 -1.03 6.05
N VAL A 154 -7.23 -0.45 4.96
CA VAL A 154 -7.32 -1.02 3.62
C VAL A 154 -5.93 -1.14 3.00
N ARG A 155 -5.73 -2.14 2.13
CA ARG A 155 -4.48 -2.34 1.40
C ARG A 155 -4.72 -2.89 0.00
N GLY A 156 -3.84 -2.55 -0.92
CA GLY A 156 -3.90 -3.05 -2.29
C GLY A 156 -2.62 -2.76 -3.05
N VAL A 157 -2.42 -3.43 -4.16
CA VAL A 157 -1.25 -3.20 -5.01
C VAL A 157 -1.45 -1.92 -5.81
N GLY A 158 -0.50 -0.98 -5.66
CA GLY A 158 -0.37 0.19 -6.52
C GLY A 158 0.28 -0.16 -7.86
N TYR A 159 1.22 0.67 -8.30
CA TYR A 159 2.03 0.36 -9.48
C TYR A 159 3.32 -0.39 -9.13
N GLN A 160 4.07 0.07 -8.13
CA GLN A 160 5.36 -0.52 -7.73
C GLN A 160 5.31 -1.23 -6.39
N SER A 161 4.35 -0.88 -5.55
CA SER A 161 4.32 -1.34 -4.16
C SER A 161 2.92 -1.68 -3.68
N MET A 162 2.87 -2.30 -2.50
CA MET A 162 1.66 -2.39 -1.71
C MET A 162 1.36 -1.02 -1.11
N LEU A 163 0.14 -0.57 -1.27
CA LEU A 163 -0.40 0.63 -0.64
C LEU A 163 -1.14 0.23 0.63
N TYR A 164 -0.98 1.00 1.70
CA TYR A 164 -1.72 0.85 2.94
C TYR A 164 -2.34 2.19 3.31
N ALA A 165 -3.64 2.17 3.58
CA ALA A 165 -4.39 3.38 3.88
C ALA A 165 -5.42 3.15 4.97
N PHE A 166 -5.88 4.25 5.57
CA PHE A 166 -7.08 4.31 6.37
C PHE A 166 -8.17 4.99 5.55
N LEU A 167 -9.30 4.30 5.38
CA LEU A 167 -10.51 4.83 4.79
C LEU A 167 -11.48 5.20 5.90
N ALA A 168 -11.78 6.48 6.03
CA ALA A 168 -12.80 6.99 6.96
C ALA A 168 -14.13 7.18 6.23
N ILE A 169 -15.21 6.66 6.79
CA ILE A 169 -16.57 6.73 6.25
C ILE A 169 -17.46 7.36 7.32
N GLU A 170 -18.33 8.27 6.94
CA GLU A 170 -19.30 8.93 7.81
C GLU A 170 -20.35 7.94 8.37
N ALA A 171 -21.15 8.38 9.32
CA ALA A 171 -22.17 7.57 10.01
C ALA A 171 -23.25 6.98 9.06
N ASP A 172 -23.42 7.56 7.87
CA ASP A 172 -24.35 7.05 6.84
C ASP A 172 -23.84 5.77 6.15
N ALA A 173 -22.60 5.36 6.45
CA ALA A 173 -21.92 4.21 5.85
C ALA A 173 -21.80 4.26 4.29
N ASN A 174 -21.85 5.46 3.70
CA ASN A 174 -21.73 5.66 2.26
C ASN A 174 -20.93 6.89 1.85
N THR A 175 -20.79 7.89 2.73
CA THR A 175 -20.01 9.10 2.45
C THR A 175 -18.58 8.95 2.97
N ILE A 176 -17.59 9.28 2.14
CA ILE A 176 -16.17 9.26 2.53
C ILE A 176 -15.88 10.51 3.37
N ALA A 177 -15.42 10.31 4.60
CA ALA A 177 -14.87 11.36 5.44
C ALA A 177 -13.40 11.66 5.12
N GLY A 178 -12.65 10.63 4.64
CA GLY A 178 -11.27 10.79 4.22
C GLY A 178 -10.60 9.50 3.78
N LEU A 179 -9.48 9.64 3.07
CA LEU A 179 -8.60 8.53 2.71
C LEU A 179 -7.14 8.97 2.92
N SER A 180 -6.43 8.31 3.82
CA SER A 180 -5.05 8.66 4.18
C SER A 180 -4.12 7.46 4.01
N PHE A 181 -3.05 7.64 3.22
CA PHE A 181 -2.05 6.60 2.99
C PHE A 181 -0.91 6.74 3.99
N TYR A 182 -0.65 5.68 4.77
CA TYR A 182 0.40 5.66 5.78
C TYR A 182 1.63 4.84 5.39
N GLU A 183 1.53 3.98 4.36
CA GLU A 183 2.66 3.23 3.83
C GLU A 183 2.50 3.01 2.33
N GLN A 184 3.52 3.37 1.57
CA GLN A 184 3.59 3.17 0.12
C GLN A 184 5.06 3.19 -0.34
N GLY A 185 5.35 2.67 -1.51
CA GLY A 185 6.66 2.68 -2.16
C GLY A 185 6.56 3.04 -3.63
N GLU A 186 5.63 3.94 -3.96
CA GLU A 186 5.43 4.46 -5.30
C GLU A 186 6.52 5.46 -5.68
N THR A 187 6.65 5.78 -6.96
CA THR A 187 7.66 6.72 -7.45
C THR A 187 7.41 8.14 -6.92
N PRO A 188 8.39 8.78 -6.23
CA PRO A 188 8.29 10.16 -5.77
C PRO A 188 7.91 11.13 -6.91
N GLY A 189 7.00 12.08 -6.61
CA GLY A 189 6.52 13.07 -7.58
C GLY A 189 5.57 12.51 -8.66
N VAL A 190 5.32 11.19 -8.67
CA VAL A 190 4.41 10.51 -9.59
C VAL A 190 3.35 9.76 -8.78
N GLY A 191 3.51 8.45 -8.57
CA GLY A 191 2.56 7.64 -7.80
C GLY A 191 2.49 8.01 -6.33
N ALA A 192 3.62 8.40 -5.72
CA ALA A 192 3.68 8.83 -4.32
C ALA A 192 2.85 10.07 -3.99
N ARG A 193 2.39 10.82 -5.01
CA ARG A 193 1.48 11.96 -4.83
C ARG A 193 0.12 11.60 -4.20
N ILE A 194 -0.22 10.32 -4.10
CA ILE A 194 -1.37 9.86 -3.32
C ILE A 194 -1.28 10.26 -1.83
N THR A 195 -0.07 10.56 -1.32
CA THR A 195 0.15 11.03 0.06
C THR A 195 0.14 12.55 0.19
N GLU A 196 0.05 13.30 -0.91
CA GLU A 196 0.00 14.76 -0.88
C GLU A 196 -1.34 15.24 -0.27
N PRO A 197 -1.30 16.20 0.67
CA PRO A 197 -2.52 16.71 1.33
C PRO A 197 -3.56 17.22 0.33
N ASP A 198 -3.12 17.91 -0.74
CA ASP A 198 -4.02 18.46 -1.77
C ASP A 198 -4.80 17.35 -2.50
N TRP A 199 -4.18 16.19 -2.74
CA TRP A 199 -4.86 15.06 -3.36
C TRP A 199 -5.75 14.31 -2.37
N GLN A 200 -5.31 14.16 -1.12
CA GLN A 200 -6.14 13.55 -0.07
C GLN A 200 -7.37 14.41 0.26
N ALA A 201 -7.27 15.72 0.14
CA ALA A 201 -8.39 16.65 0.33
C ALA A 201 -9.51 16.51 -0.73
N LEU A 202 -9.30 15.74 -1.80
CA LEU A 202 -10.33 15.46 -2.81
C LEU A 202 -11.33 14.37 -2.41
N TRP A 203 -11.05 13.61 -1.34
CA TRP A 203 -11.85 12.45 -0.92
C TRP A 203 -13.06 12.78 -0.05
N PRO A 204 -12.99 13.73 0.91
CA PRO A 204 -14.13 14.07 1.74
C PRO A 204 -15.36 14.48 0.92
N GLY A 205 -16.53 13.95 1.32
CA GLY A 205 -17.81 14.19 0.67
C GLY A 205 -18.05 13.38 -0.61
N LYS A 206 -17.12 12.50 -1.01
CA LYS A 206 -17.35 11.54 -2.09
C LYS A 206 -18.22 10.38 -1.62
N THR A 207 -18.98 9.80 -2.54
CA THR A 207 -19.92 8.71 -2.29
C THR A 207 -19.30 7.37 -2.72
N LEU A 208 -19.47 6.32 -1.90
CA LEU A 208 -18.90 5.00 -2.17
C LEU A 208 -19.71 4.23 -3.20
N ALA A 209 -21.02 4.12 -2.97
CA ALA A 209 -21.93 3.26 -3.73
C ALA A 209 -23.15 4.03 -4.22
N ASP A 210 -23.72 3.55 -5.30
CA ASP A 210 -24.98 4.06 -5.85
C ASP A 210 -26.21 3.58 -5.02
N GLU A 211 -27.41 3.95 -5.49
CA GLU A 211 -28.67 3.60 -4.83
C GLU A 211 -28.95 2.08 -4.79
N ASN A 212 -28.28 1.28 -5.64
CA ASN A 212 -28.38 -0.18 -5.65
C ASN A 212 -27.38 -0.83 -4.69
N GLY A 213 -26.44 -0.06 -4.13
CA GLY A 213 -25.36 -0.54 -3.29
C GLY A 213 -24.14 -1.02 -4.09
N ASP A 214 -24.06 -0.73 -5.39
CA ASP A 214 -22.93 -1.06 -6.23
C ASP A 214 -21.82 -0.01 -6.02
N ILE A 215 -20.60 -0.46 -5.71
CA ILE A 215 -19.45 0.41 -5.44
C ILE A 215 -19.02 1.12 -6.74
N GLN A 216 -19.13 2.44 -6.74
CA GLN A 216 -18.85 3.30 -7.90
C GLN A 216 -17.59 4.15 -7.73
N ILE A 217 -17.15 4.39 -6.48
CA ILE A 217 -16.01 5.29 -6.20
C ILE A 217 -14.75 4.88 -6.96
N SER A 218 -14.16 5.80 -7.70
CA SER A 218 -12.98 5.51 -8.50
C SER A 218 -12.08 6.74 -8.71
N VAL A 219 -10.79 6.49 -8.90
CA VAL A 219 -9.82 7.48 -9.36
C VAL A 219 -9.87 7.50 -10.89
N VAL A 220 -10.32 8.59 -11.48
CA VAL A 220 -10.48 8.72 -12.93
C VAL A 220 -9.22 9.28 -13.61
N ARG A 221 -9.15 9.19 -14.94
CA ARG A 221 -8.11 9.89 -15.70
C ARG A 221 -8.50 11.35 -15.86
N GLY A 222 -7.66 12.25 -15.37
CA GLY A 222 -7.92 13.68 -15.45
C GLY A 222 -8.77 14.17 -14.27
N ARG A 223 -9.74 15.03 -14.55
CA ARG A 223 -10.60 15.64 -13.52
C ARG A 223 -11.87 14.84 -13.31
N ALA A 224 -12.24 14.68 -12.06
CA ALA A 224 -13.49 14.09 -11.61
C ALA A 224 -14.70 14.95 -12.04
N GLN A 225 -15.80 14.29 -12.40
CA GLN A 225 -17.03 14.94 -12.83
C GLN A 225 -18.23 14.71 -11.90
N GLY A 226 -18.04 13.95 -10.82
CA GLY A 226 -19.14 13.58 -9.95
C GLY A 226 -18.72 13.16 -8.54
N LEU A 227 -19.72 12.72 -7.77
CA LEU A 227 -19.53 12.30 -6.39
C LEU A 227 -18.79 10.96 -6.25
N TYR A 228 -18.81 10.13 -7.28
CA TYR A 228 -18.15 8.83 -7.31
C TYR A 228 -16.72 8.87 -7.89
N GLU A 229 -16.22 10.06 -8.20
CA GLU A 229 -14.94 10.20 -8.89
C GLU A 229 -13.97 11.08 -8.11
N VAL A 230 -12.70 10.72 -8.16
CA VAL A 230 -11.57 11.50 -7.63
C VAL A 230 -10.59 11.75 -8.76
N ASP A 231 -10.00 12.95 -8.79
CA ASP A 231 -9.03 13.37 -9.82
C ASP A 231 -7.86 12.40 -9.90
N GLY A 232 -7.50 12.02 -11.12
CA GLY A 232 -6.30 11.22 -11.37
C GLY A 232 -5.01 12.02 -11.20
N ILE A 233 -3.95 11.34 -10.85
CA ILE A 233 -2.61 11.89 -10.78
C ILE A 233 -1.95 11.74 -12.14
N SER A 234 -1.50 12.87 -12.73
CA SER A 234 -0.81 12.86 -14.03
C SER A 234 0.43 11.97 -13.99
N GLY A 235 0.53 11.04 -14.95
CA GLY A 235 1.62 10.07 -15.02
C GLY A 235 1.48 8.85 -14.09
N ALA A 236 0.48 8.82 -13.19
CA ALA A 236 0.30 7.75 -12.21
C ALA A 236 -1.03 6.98 -12.39
N THR A 237 -1.47 6.77 -13.62
CA THR A 237 -2.73 6.06 -13.90
C THR A 237 -2.79 4.65 -13.26
N ARG A 238 -1.67 3.93 -13.24
CA ARG A 238 -1.63 2.59 -12.63
C ARG A 238 -1.80 2.64 -11.12
N THR A 239 -1.19 3.62 -10.45
CA THR A 239 -1.38 3.84 -9.01
C THR A 239 -2.83 4.21 -8.73
N GLY A 240 -3.44 5.12 -9.50
CA GLY A 240 -4.85 5.49 -9.37
C GLY A 240 -5.80 4.29 -9.56
N ASN A 241 -5.54 3.44 -10.57
CA ASN A 241 -6.29 2.20 -10.75
C ASN A 241 -6.10 1.24 -9.55
N GLY A 242 -4.88 1.16 -8.99
CA GLY A 242 -4.60 0.39 -7.78
C GLY A 242 -5.42 0.87 -6.58
N VAL A 243 -5.54 2.18 -6.39
CA VAL A 243 -6.38 2.77 -5.35
C VAL A 243 -7.86 2.42 -5.57
N SER A 244 -8.38 2.56 -6.79
CA SER A 244 -9.76 2.17 -7.11
C SER A 244 -10.01 0.70 -6.83
N ASN A 245 -9.13 -0.18 -7.29
CA ASN A 245 -9.23 -1.63 -7.07
C ASN A 245 -9.17 -2.00 -5.58
N MET A 246 -8.30 -1.31 -4.82
CA MET A 246 -8.20 -1.46 -3.38
C MET A 246 -9.54 -1.14 -2.71
N LEU A 247 -10.14 0.00 -3.03
CA LEU A 247 -11.44 0.40 -2.46
C LEU A 247 -12.55 -0.55 -2.87
N HIS A 248 -12.67 -0.90 -4.15
CA HIS A 248 -13.68 -1.85 -4.64
C HIS A 248 -13.58 -3.22 -3.95
N PHE A 249 -12.35 -3.70 -3.72
CA PHE A 249 -12.14 -4.95 -3.00
C PHE A 249 -12.61 -4.87 -1.54
N TRP A 250 -12.13 -3.84 -0.81
CA TRP A 250 -12.40 -3.75 0.62
C TRP A 250 -13.84 -3.33 0.94
N LEU A 251 -14.50 -2.62 0.05
CA LEU A 251 -15.92 -2.26 0.20
C LEU A 251 -16.86 -3.35 -0.36
N GLY A 252 -16.33 -4.28 -1.15
CA GLY A 252 -17.07 -5.41 -1.72
C GLY A 252 -17.23 -6.59 -0.76
N ASP A 253 -17.77 -7.69 -1.27
CA ASP A 253 -18.15 -8.87 -0.49
C ASP A 253 -16.96 -9.60 0.17
N PHE A 254 -15.75 -9.45 -0.37
CA PHE A 254 -14.53 -10.01 0.23
C PHE A 254 -13.90 -9.12 1.30
N GLY A 255 -14.36 -7.90 1.48
CA GLY A 255 -13.88 -6.94 2.46
C GLY A 255 -14.90 -6.62 3.54
N PHE A 256 -15.06 -5.33 3.79
CA PHE A 256 -16.01 -4.81 4.77
C PHE A 256 -17.46 -4.70 4.26
N GLY A 257 -17.73 -5.05 3.00
CA GLY A 257 -19.07 -4.98 2.40
C GLY A 257 -20.15 -5.66 3.24
N PRO A 258 -19.98 -6.90 3.74
CA PRO A 258 -20.96 -7.55 4.61
C PRO A 258 -21.24 -6.75 5.91
N PHE A 259 -20.19 -6.13 6.48
CA PHE A 259 -20.33 -5.30 7.69
C PHE A 259 -21.08 -3.99 7.40
N LEU A 260 -20.73 -3.30 6.32
CA LEU A 260 -21.38 -2.06 5.88
C LEU A 260 -22.86 -2.27 5.58
N LYS A 261 -23.21 -3.35 4.87
CA LYS A 261 -24.60 -3.72 4.59
C LYS A 261 -25.42 -3.91 5.88
N ARG A 262 -24.85 -4.51 6.91
CA ARG A 262 -25.50 -4.70 8.22
C ARG A 262 -25.68 -3.38 8.98
N ILE A 263 -24.73 -2.46 8.88
CA ILE A 263 -24.87 -1.11 9.45
C ILE A 263 -26.01 -0.37 8.76
N GLN A 264 -26.03 -0.36 7.43
CA GLN A 264 -27.08 0.28 6.64
C GLN A 264 -28.46 -0.32 6.88
N ALA A 265 -28.54 -1.64 7.13
CA ALA A 265 -29.79 -2.33 7.50
C ALA A 265 -30.21 -2.09 8.97
N GLY A 266 -29.37 -1.39 9.78
CA GLY A 266 -29.65 -1.17 11.21
C GLY A 266 -29.48 -2.42 12.09
N GLU A 267 -28.88 -3.49 11.56
CA GLU A 267 -28.63 -4.75 12.29
C GLU A 267 -27.49 -4.61 13.31
N ILE A 268 -26.53 -3.72 13.02
CA ILE A 268 -25.40 -3.39 13.90
C ILE A 268 -25.60 -1.96 14.37
N ARG A 269 -25.66 -1.79 15.70
CA ARG A 269 -25.63 -0.48 16.35
C ARG A 269 -24.22 -0.19 16.82
N LEU A 270 -23.67 0.91 16.36
CA LEU A 270 -22.32 1.38 16.64
C LEU A 270 -22.35 2.43 17.74
#